data_0b37f3d12d2ce1d516f7eac3ed1ba7f1
#
_entry.id   0b37f3d12d2ce1d516f7eac3ed1ba7f1
#
_cell.length_a   1.000
_cell.length_b   1.000
_cell.length_c   1.000
_cell.angle_alpha   90.00
_cell.angle_beta   90.00
_cell.angle_gamma   90.00
#
_symmetry.space_group_name_H-M   'P 1'
#
loop_
_entity.id
_entity.type
_entity.pdbx_description
1 polymer ?
#
loop_
_entity_poly.entity_id
_entity_poly.type
_entity_poly.pdbx_seq_one_letter_code
_entity_poly.pdbx_strand_id
1 'polypeptide(L)'
;MAAEDVTNLSLHGSVLDKLGLLVTSGDVAPGHVLRIEDLEVRFRVSRTVIREAIRVLESMGLVTSRRRVGVIVAPPSAWHVFDPRVIRWRLDGDDRPAQLRSLSQLRRG
;
A
#
# COMPACT_ATOMS: atom_id res chain seq x y z
N MET A 1 -24.97 5.12 -13.78
CA MET A 1 -23.76 5.04 -14.58
C MET A 1 -22.67 5.90 -14.01
N ALA A 2 -22.83 7.22 -14.07
CA ALA A 2 -21.83 8.09 -13.50
C ALA A 2 -21.61 7.80 -12.01
N ALA A 3 -22.68 7.49 -11.29
CA ALA A 3 -22.58 7.19 -9.87
C ALA A 3 -21.76 5.91 -9.63
N GLU A 4 -21.91 4.93 -10.50
CA GLU A 4 -21.15 3.70 -10.38
C GLU A 4 -19.69 3.94 -10.65
N ASP A 5 -19.39 4.75 -11.66
CA ASP A 5 -18.02 5.07 -11.99
C ASP A 5 -17.34 5.81 -10.84
N VAL A 6 -18.04 6.75 -10.24
CA VAL A 6 -17.52 7.49 -9.10
C VAL A 6 -17.28 6.55 -7.92
N THR A 7 -18.21 5.63 -7.70
CA THR A 7 -18.07 4.68 -6.60
C THR A 7 -16.85 3.79 -6.80
N ASN A 8 -16.65 3.31 -8.02
CA ASN A 8 -15.50 2.45 -8.32
C ASN A 8 -14.20 3.20 -8.14
N LEU A 9 -14.14 4.44 -8.60
CA LEU A 9 -12.95 5.26 -8.42
C LEU A 9 -12.67 5.50 -6.94
N SER A 10 -13.72 5.73 -6.17
CA SER A 10 -13.61 5.97 -4.75
C SER A 10 -13.08 4.72 -4.02
N LEU A 11 -13.61 3.55 -4.38
CA LEU A 11 -13.15 2.30 -3.80
C LEU A 11 -11.69 2.03 -4.15
N HIS A 12 -11.35 2.24 -5.41
CA HIS A 12 -9.99 2.04 -5.88
C HIS A 12 -9.03 2.97 -5.14
N GLY A 13 -9.37 4.24 -5.02
CA GLY A 13 -8.53 5.20 -4.34
C GLY A 13 -8.37 4.88 -2.86
N SER A 14 -9.46 4.43 -2.23
CA SER A 14 -9.41 4.08 -0.81
C SER A 14 -8.49 2.88 -0.58
N VAL A 15 -8.60 1.85 -1.41
CA VAL A 15 -7.75 0.66 -1.29
C VAL A 15 -6.30 1.03 -1.57
N LEU A 16 -6.07 1.84 -2.60
CA LEU A 16 -4.73 2.27 -2.95
C LEU A 16 -4.07 3.02 -1.79
N ASP A 17 -4.79 3.96 -1.19
CA ASP A 17 -4.27 4.72 -0.06
C ASP A 17 -3.97 3.82 1.12
N LYS A 18 -4.87 2.90 1.44
CA LYS A 18 -4.66 2.01 2.58
C LYS A 18 -3.47 1.10 2.37
N LEU A 19 -3.35 0.52 1.19
CA LEU A 19 -2.21 -0.35 0.88
C LEU A 19 -0.92 0.46 0.86
N GLY A 20 -0.94 1.65 0.27
CA GLY A 20 0.23 2.50 0.24
C GLY A 20 0.72 2.84 1.64
N LEU A 21 -0.21 3.16 2.53
CA LEU A 21 0.14 3.44 3.92
C LEU A 21 0.71 2.21 4.62
N LEU A 22 0.12 1.05 4.40
CA LEU A 22 0.62 -0.18 5.02
C LEU A 22 2.06 -0.45 4.62
N VAL A 23 2.38 -0.25 3.35
CA VAL A 23 3.73 -0.51 2.87
C VAL A 23 4.71 0.57 3.33
N THR A 24 4.35 1.83 3.16
CA THR A 24 5.29 2.91 3.45
C THR A 24 5.51 3.11 4.95
N SER A 25 4.53 2.75 5.76
CA SER A 25 4.67 2.88 7.22
C SER A 25 5.45 1.73 7.83
N GLY A 26 5.64 0.65 7.08
CA GLY A 26 6.30 -0.53 7.61
C GLY A 26 5.38 -1.49 8.35
N ASP A 27 4.07 -1.20 8.37
CA ASP A 27 3.12 -2.14 8.98
C ASP A 27 3.19 -3.49 8.28
N VAL A 28 3.46 -3.49 6.98
CA VAL A 28 3.74 -4.71 6.24
C VAL A 28 5.21 -4.66 5.87
N ALA A 29 5.98 -5.62 6.35
CA ALA A 29 7.42 -5.59 6.19
C ALA A 29 7.86 -5.88 4.77
N PRO A 30 9.02 -5.35 4.35
CA PRO A 30 9.59 -5.75 3.06
C PRO A 30 9.75 -7.26 2.98
N GLY A 31 9.44 -7.80 1.81
CA GLY A 31 9.49 -9.24 1.61
C GLY A 31 8.21 -9.96 1.96
N HIS A 32 7.29 -9.29 2.64
CA HIS A 32 6.01 -9.90 2.96
C HIS A 32 5.22 -10.16 1.69
N VAL A 33 4.53 -11.29 1.63
CA VAL A 33 3.73 -11.67 0.47
C VAL A 33 2.27 -11.30 0.72
N LEU A 34 1.73 -10.47 -0.15
CA LEU A 34 0.33 -10.08 -0.11
C LEU A 34 -0.40 -10.93 -1.14
N ARG A 35 -1.46 -11.60 -0.71
CA ARG A 35 -2.26 -12.42 -1.62
C ARG A 35 -3.53 -11.68 -1.99
N ILE A 36 -3.84 -11.70 -3.27
CA ILE A 36 -5.00 -10.95 -3.77
C ILE A 36 -6.28 -11.41 -3.08
N GLU A 37 -6.41 -12.72 -2.88
CA GLU A 37 -7.60 -13.27 -2.23
C GLU A 37 -7.78 -12.69 -0.82
N ASP A 38 -6.71 -12.58 -0.09
CA ASP A 38 -6.77 -12.04 1.27
C ASP A 38 -7.14 -10.56 1.26
N LEU A 39 -6.63 -9.83 0.27
CA LEU A 39 -6.93 -8.41 0.17
C LEU A 39 -8.39 -8.18 -0.23
N GLU A 40 -8.95 -9.05 -1.08
CA GLU A 40 -10.36 -8.96 -1.41
C GLU A 40 -11.22 -9.06 -0.15
N VAL A 41 -10.89 -10.02 0.71
CA VAL A 41 -11.64 -10.22 1.94
C VAL A 41 -11.43 -9.05 2.88
N ARG A 42 -10.19 -8.63 3.06
CA ARG A 42 -9.86 -7.58 4.00
C ARG A 42 -10.51 -6.25 3.66
N PHE A 43 -10.50 -5.88 2.39
CA PHE A 43 -11.01 -4.59 1.96
C PHE A 43 -12.42 -4.67 1.42
N ARG A 44 -12.97 -5.88 1.27
CA ARG A 44 -14.34 -6.09 0.80
C ARG A 44 -14.58 -5.44 -0.56
N VAL A 45 -13.64 -5.65 -1.46
CA VAL A 45 -13.73 -5.14 -2.82
C VAL A 45 -13.42 -6.26 -3.79
N SER A 46 -13.73 -6.04 -5.05
CA SER A 46 -13.52 -7.04 -6.07
C SER A 46 -12.05 -7.23 -6.38
N ARG A 47 -11.76 -8.37 -7.01
CA ARG A 47 -10.40 -8.65 -7.46
C ARG A 47 -9.91 -7.58 -8.43
N THR A 48 -10.79 -7.07 -9.28
CA THR A 48 -10.41 -6.03 -10.22
C THR A 48 -9.91 -4.78 -9.51
N VAL A 49 -10.60 -4.37 -8.45
CA VAL A 49 -10.18 -3.20 -7.67
C VAL A 49 -8.81 -3.45 -7.04
N ILE A 50 -8.62 -4.65 -6.47
CA ILE A 50 -7.34 -4.98 -5.85
C ILE A 50 -6.21 -4.96 -6.90
N ARG A 51 -6.46 -5.56 -8.06
CA ARG A 51 -5.42 -5.62 -9.09
C ARG A 51 -5.04 -4.25 -9.60
N GLU A 52 -6.02 -3.35 -9.73
CA GLU A 52 -5.71 -1.99 -10.16
C GLU A 52 -4.85 -1.26 -9.12
N ALA A 53 -5.19 -1.42 -7.86
CA ALA A 53 -4.39 -0.82 -6.79
C ALA A 53 -2.96 -1.38 -6.79
N ILE A 54 -2.84 -2.69 -6.93
CA ILE A 54 -1.52 -3.34 -6.98
C ILE A 54 -0.71 -2.81 -8.16
N ARG A 55 -1.35 -2.65 -9.31
CA ARG A 55 -0.65 -2.15 -10.49
C ARG A 55 -0.07 -0.76 -10.25
N VAL A 56 -0.83 0.11 -9.59
CA VAL A 56 -0.35 1.45 -9.28
C VAL A 56 0.81 1.37 -8.29
N LEU A 57 0.65 0.56 -7.23
CA LEU A 57 1.74 0.40 -6.26
C LEU A 57 3.00 -0.14 -6.91
N GLU A 58 2.85 -1.06 -7.83
CA GLU A 58 3.98 -1.63 -8.54
C GLU A 58 4.69 -0.56 -9.37
N SER A 59 3.94 0.33 -9.99
CA SER A 59 4.52 1.42 -10.76
C SER A 59 5.31 2.40 -9.90
N MET A 60 5.02 2.42 -8.62
CA MET A 60 5.74 3.28 -7.66
C MET A 60 6.91 2.55 -6.99
N GLY A 61 7.13 1.30 -7.33
CA GLY A 61 8.21 0.53 -6.72
C GLY A 61 7.92 0.01 -5.34
N LEU A 62 6.66 0.08 -4.88
CA LEU A 62 6.31 -0.35 -3.53
C LEU A 62 6.11 -1.85 -3.43
N VAL A 63 5.72 -2.50 -4.51
CA VAL A 63 5.51 -3.95 -4.53
C VAL A 63 5.99 -4.50 -5.86
N THR A 64 6.20 -5.82 -5.90
CA THR A 64 6.59 -6.55 -7.10
C THR A 64 5.68 -7.77 -7.21
N SER A 65 5.08 -7.97 -8.38
CA SER A 65 4.26 -9.15 -8.62
C SER A 65 5.14 -10.30 -9.09
N ARG A 66 5.02 -11.44 -8.43
CA ARG A 66 5.78 -12.63 -8.77
C ARG A 66 4.84 -13.77 -9.05
N ARG A 67 5.05 -14.42 -10.18
CA ARG A 67 4.25 -15.58 -10.57
C ARG A 67 4.32 -16.64 -9.50
N ARG A 68 3.17 -17.23 -9.17
CA ARG A 68 3.08 -18.35 -8.24
C ARG A 68 3.45 -18.00 -6.80
N VAL A 69 3.89 -16.79 -6.56
CA VAL A 69 4.22 -16.35 -5.21
C VAL A 69 3.17 -15.35 -4.71
N GLY A 70 2.90 -14.34 -5.52
CA GLY A 70 1.96 -13.30 -5.16
C GLY A 70 2.62 -11.94 -5.29
N VAL A 71 2.12 -11.00 -4.51
CA VAL A 71 2.61 -9.62 -4.52
C VAL A 71 3.56 -9.46 -3.35
N ILE A 72 4.80 -9.08 -3.63
CA ILE A 72 5.84 -8.99 -2.61
C ILE A 72 6.13 -7.52 -2.31
N VAL A 73 6.11 -7.18 -1.03
CA VAL A 73 6.42 -5.82 -0.59
C VAL A 73 7.89 -5.54 -0.83
N ALA A 74 8.19 -4.45 -1.55
CA ALA A 74 9.55 -4.09 -1.89
C ALA A 74 10.21 -3.31 -0.76
N PRO A 75 11.54 -3.33 -0.67
CA PRO A 75 12.24 -2.54 0.33
C PRO A 75 12.20 -1.06 -0.04
N PRO A 76 12.37 -0.18 0.96
CA PRO A 76 12.35 1.26 0.69
C PRO A 76 13.32 1.73 -0.39
N SER A 77 14.41 1.02 -0.57
CA SER A 77 15.39 1.37 -1.59
C SER A 77 14.84 1.25 -3.01
N ALA A 78 13.74 0.50 -3.18
CA ALA A 78 13.12 0.33 -4.49
C ALA A 78 12.02 1.35 -4.75
N TRP A 79 11.58 2.10 -3.75
CA TRP A 79 10.45 3.00 -3.88
C TRP A 79 10.80 4.22 -4.70
N HIS A 80 9.81 4.72 -5.46
CA HIS A 80 9.95 5.97 -6.18
C HIS A 80 9.67 7.11 -5.20
N VAL A 81 10.68 7.52 -4.47
CA VAL A 81 10.52 8.42 -3.33
C VAL A 81 10.15 9.84 -3.72
N PHE A 82 10.21 10.17 -5.00
CA PHE A 82 9.78 11.49 -5.48
C PHE A 82 8.34 11.49 -5.99
N ASP A 83 7.68 10.33 -5.98
CA ASP A 83 6.27 10.29 -6.35
C ASP A 83 5.46 11.00 -5.27
N PRO A 84 4.60 11.97 -5.63
CA PRO A 84 3.85 12.72 -4.62
C PRO A 84 3.01 11.85 -3.71
N ARG A 85 2.48 10.73 -4.22
CA ARG A 85 1.70 9.84 -3.38
C ARG A 85 2.56 9.13 -2.36
N VAL A 86 3.76 8.70 -2.77
CA VAL A 86 4.69 8.05 -1.83
C VAL A 86 5.07 9.04 -0.74
N ILE A 87 5.36 10.27 -1.12
CA ILE A 87 5.70 11.30 -0.14
C ILE A 87 4.56 11.50 0.85
N ARG A 88 3.34 11.63 0.34
CA ARG A 88 2.19 11.84 1.20
C ARG A 88 1.98 10.69 2.16
N TRP A 89 2.07 9.46 1.67
CA TRP A 89 1.87 8.29 2.52
C TRP A 89 2.95 8.18 3.60
N ARG A 90 4.18 8.51 3.27
CA ARG A 90 5.24 8.48 4.26
C ARG A 90 4.99 9.50 5.36
N LEU A 91 4.55 10.68 4.99
CA LEU A 91 4.24 11.71 5.97
C LEU A 91 3.03 11.31 6.82
N ASP A 92 2.00 10.78 6.19
CA ASP A 92 0.82 10.32 6.93
C ASP A 92 1.16 9.21 7.89
N GLY A 93 2.03 8.30 7.48
CA GLY A 93 2.47 7.22 8.34
C GLY A 93 3.21 7.72 9.55
N ASP A 94 4.05 8.73 9.37
CA ASP A 94 4.81 9.31 10.47
C ASP A 94 3.92 9.99 11.49
N ASP A 95 2.76 10.48 11.06
CA ASP A 95 1.84 11.19 11.95
C ASP A 95 0.97 10.24 12.77
N ARG A 96 0.97 8.95 12.47
CA ARG A 96 0.15 7.99 13.19
C ARG A 96 0.75 7.73 14.57
N PRO A 97 -0.10 7.60 15.59
CA PRO A 97 0.42 7.39 16.95
C PRO A 97 1.32 6.17 17.09
N ALA A 98 0.98 5.07 16.42
CA ALA A 98 1.81 3.89 16.48
C ALA A 98 3.18 4.15 15.87
N GLN A 99 3.22 4.92 14.81
CA GLN A 99 4.47 5.26 14.16
C GLN A 99 5.32 6.15 15.04
N LEU A 100 4.68 7.07 15.74
CA LEU A 100 5.42 7.93 16.66
C LEU A 100 6.07 7.14 17.77
N ARG A 101 5.36 6.14 18.29
CA ARG A 101 5.95 5.28 19.31
C ARG A 101 7.11 4.48 18.74
N SER A 102 6.96 3.95 17.55
CA SER A 102 8.01 3.20 16.90
C SER A 102 9.24 4.03 16.67
N LEU A 103 9.04 5.27 16.23
CA LEU A 103 10.14 6.17 16.00
C LEU A 103 10.89 6.46 17.27
N SER A 104 10.18 6.64 18.36
CA SER A 104 10.82 6.86 19.66
C SER A 104 11.71 5.69 20.03
N GLN A 105 11.22 4.48 19.83
CA GLN A 105 12.00 3.30 20.12
C GLN A 105 13.22 3.18 19.24
N LEU A 106 13.05 3.48 17.97
CA LEU A 106 14.15 3.36 17.03
C LEU A 106 15.27 4.33 17.32
N ARG A 107 14.92 5.53 17.77
CA ARG A 107 15.95 6.51 18.06
C ARG A 107 16.85 6.10 19.21
N ARG A 108 16.33 5.31 20.09
CA ARG A 108 17.12 4.80 21.19
C ARG A 108 17.95 3.60 20.81
N GLY A 109 17.50 2.88 19.83
CA GLY A 109 18.20 1.69 19.37
C GLY A 109 19.12 2.00 18.26
#